data_7b581815a3465f71e57b5eed07873dba
#
_entry.id   7b581815a3465f71e57b5eed07873dba
#
_cell.length_a   1.000
_cell.length_b   1.000
_cell.length_c   1.000
_cell.angle_alpha   90.00
_cell.angle_beta   90.00
_cell.angle_gamma   90.00
#
_symmetry.space_group_name_H-M   'P 1'
#
loop_
_entity.id
_entity.type
_entity.pdbx_description
1 polymer ?
#
loop_
_entity_poly.entity_id
_entity_poly.type
_entity_poly.pdbx_seq_one_letter_code
_entity_poly.pdbx_strand_id
1 'polypeptide(L)'
;VRHQIDHVSDHLLCLDESVAALFQDWSQTAHAASFARTFLQAGEAEVAFDPDHLRRVLVNLLDNALRYIGKHPDSLQISTGISTTGQVGLQVWSDGAPLEKTVEQHLFEPFFSSESRSSGLGLYICRELCERHGATISYQRVPRHTERGLVQGNAFVVAFRAQRPVAGVDDALDTPLV
;
A
#
# COMPACT_ATOMS: atom_id res chain seq x y z
N VAL A 1 -30.80 10.34 15.91
CA VAL A 1 -29.34 10.53 15.70
C VAL A 1 -29.06 10.17 14.25
N ARG A 2 -28.96 11.19 13.43
CA ARG A 2 -28.51 11.00 12.05
C ARG A 2 -27.02 10.72 12.11
N HIS A 3 -26.63 9.49 11.82
CA HIS A 3 -25.29 9.24 11.41
C HIS A 3 -25.06 10.06 10.13
N GLN A 4 -24.29 11.14 10.24
CA GLN A 4 -23.67 11.69 9.07
C GLN A 4 -22.84 10.56 8.50
N ILE A 5 -23.31 10.00 7.41
CA ILE A 5 -22.42 9.31 6.49
C ILE A 5 -21.48 10.42 6.05
N ASP A 6 -20.27 10.41 6.60
CA ASP A 6 -19.21 11.19 6.02
C ASP A 6 -19.19 10.80 4.55
N HIS A 7 -19.66 11.70 3.71
CA HIS A 7 -19.38 11.61 2.30
C HIS A 7 -17.86 11.74 2.20
N VAL A 8 -17.17 10.61 2.35
CA VAL A 8 -15.80 10.53 1.89
C VAL A 8 -15.89 10.93 0.45
N SER A 9 -15.44 12.14 0.15
CA SER A 9 -15.40 12.61 -1.22
C SER A 9 -14.54 11.59 -1.97
N ASP A 10 -15.14 10.88 -2.92
CA ASP A 10 -14.49 9.92 -3.78
C ASP A 10 -13.50 10.66 -4.68
N HIS A 11 -12.37 11.07 -4.10
CA HIS A 11 -11.26 11.61 -4.86
C HIS A 11 -10.61 10.49 -5.63
N LEU A 12 -10.63 10.61 -6.95
CA LEU A 12 -9.84 9.76 -7.82
C LEU A 12 -8.41 10.29 -7.86
N LEU A 13 -7.46 9.43 -7.53
CA LEU A 13 -6.04 9.72 -7.55
C LEU A 13 -5.35 8.83 -8.57
N CYS A 14 -4.43 9.37 -9.35
CA CYS A 14 -3.45 8.53 -10.03
C CYS A 14 -2.50 7.94 -8.98
N LEU A 15 -2.54 6.63 -8.79
CA LEU A 15 -1.79 5.98 -7.73
C LEU A 15 -0.28 6.20 -7.87
N ASP A 16 0.27 5.97 -9.05
CA ASP A 16 1.72 6.06 -9.29
C ASP A 16 2.24 7.47 -9.08
N GLU A 17 1.53 8.50 -9.55
CA GLU A 17 1.92 9.90 -9.31
C GLU A 17 1.92 10.24 -7.82
N SER A 18 0.86 9.82 -7.11
CA SER A 18 0.72 10.08 -5.67
C SER A 18 1.80 9.37 -4.86
N VAL A 19 2.07 8.11 -5.15
CA VAL A 19 3.11 7.33 -4.48
C VAL A 19 4.49 7.89 -4.77
N ALA A 20 4.79 8.26 -6.01
CA ALA A 20 6.08 8.85 -6.37
C ALA A 20 6.36 10.14 -5.59
N ALA A 21 5.39 11.04 -5.51
CA ALA A 21 5.53 12.30 -4.79
C ALA A 21 5.70 12.07 -3.27
N LEU A 22 4.88 11.22 -2.68
CA LEU A 22 4.96 10.89 -1.26
C LEU A 22 6.29 10.21 -0.89
N PHE A 23 6.74 9.29 -1.72
CA PHE A 23 8.02 8.60 -1.52
C PHE A 23 9.19 9.56 -1.61
N GLN A 24 9.18 10.49 -2.56
CA GLN A 24 10.25 11.47 -2.70
C GLN A 24 10.38 12.33 -1.44
N ASP A 25 9.29 12.87 -0.93
CA ASP A 25 9.28 13.64 0.31
C ASP A 25 9.76 12.82 1.51
N TRP A 26 9.20 11.63 1.67
CA TRP A 26 9.54 10.76 2.78
C TRP A 26 11.02 10.32 2.74
N SER A 27 11.53 9.94 1.57
CA SER A 27 12.90 9.44 1.43
C SER A 27 13.95 10.51 1.73
N GLN A 28 13.67 11.76 1.44
CA GLN A 28 14.53 12.88 1.81
C GLN A 28 14.56 13.09 3.32
N THR A 29 13.40 13.10 3.96
CA THR A 29 13.29 13.27 5.42
C THR A 29 13.89 12.10 6.18
N ALA A 30 13.69 10.87 5.70
CA ALA A 30 14.20 9.65 6.33
C ALA A 30 15.64 9.29 5.94
N HIS A 31 16.26 10.05 5.03
CA HIS A 31 17.59 9.74 4.46
C HIS A 31 17.67 8.32 3.88
N ALA A 32 16.63 7.92 3.17
CA ALA A 32 16.42 6.54 2.74
C ALA A 32 16.88 6.24 1.30
N ALA A 33 17.40 7.23 0.58
CA ALA A 33 17.73 7.13 -0.84
C ALA A 33 18.73 6.01 -1.18
N SER A 34 19.61 5.64 -0.25
CA SER A 34 20.62 4.61 -0.49
C SER A 34 20.09 3.17 -0.39
N PHE A 35 18.94 2.95 0.26
CA PHE A 35 18.41 1.62 0.52
C PHE A 35 16.94 1.43 0.12
N ALA A 36 16.24 2.49 -0.26
CA ALA A 36 14.84 2.45 -0.64
C ALA A 36 14.66 2.70 -2.14
N ARG A 37 13.77 1.96 -2.77
CA ARG A 37 13.51 2.03 -4.20
C ARG A 37 12.04 1.85 -4.53
N THR A 38 11.58 2.48 -5.62
CA THR A 38 10.23 2.35 -6.13
C THR A 38 10.18 1.54 -7.43
N PHE A 39 9.11 0.76 -7.57
CA PHE A 39 8.77 -0.01 -8.77
C PHE A 39 7.29 0.25 -9.10
N LEU A 40 7.02 1.37 -9.75
CA LEU A 40 5.66 1.83 -10.02
C LEU A 40 5.17 1.31 -11.37
N GLN A 41 4.22 0.39 -11.35
CA GLN A 41 3.72 -0.34 -12.52
C GLN A 41 2.19 -0.31 -12.65
N ALA A 42 1.51 0.60 -11.96
CA ALA A 42 0.06 0.79 -12.12
C ALA A 42 -0.29 1.76 -13.27
N GLY A 43 0.72 2.45 -13.83
CA GLY A 43 0.54 3.34 -14.97
C GLY A 43 -0.40 4.50 -14.65
N GLU A 44 -1.42 4.66 -15.47
CA GLU A 44 -2.43 5.72 -15.33
C GLU A 44 -3.61 5.31 -14.44
N ALA A 45 -3.54 4.15 -13.78
CA ALA A 45 -4.62 3.67 -12.95
C ALA A 45 -4.96 4.65 -11.82
N GLU A 46 -6.24 4.92 -11.67
CA GLU A 46 -6.79 5.77 -10.63
C GLU A 46 -7.43 4.92 -9.53
N VAL A 47 -7.30 5.40 -8.30
CA VAL A 47 -7.93 4.78 -7.12
C VAL A 47 -8.78 5.82 -6.39
N ALA A 48 -9.88 5.38 -5.81
CA ALA A 48 -10.72 6.21 -4.96
C ALA A 48 -10.13 6.23 -3.54
N PHE A 49 -9.48 7.32 -3.20
CA PHE A 49 -8.84 7.47 -1.90
C PHE A 49 -8.68 8.96 -1.56
N ASP A 50 -8.72 9.30 -0.28
CA ASP A 50 -8.38 10.63 0.18
C ASP A 50 -6.85 10.82 0.15
N PRO A 51 -6.34 11.93 -0.42
CA PRO A 51 -4.89 12.15 -0.51
C PRO A 51 -4.17 12.17 0.83
N ASP A 52 -4.77 12.79 1.85
CA ASP A 52 -4.19 12.85 3.19
C ASP A 52 -4.20 11.47 3.86
N HIS A 53 -5.23 10.68 3.63
CA HIS A 53 -5.31 9.30 4.12
C HIS A 53 -4.27 8.42 3.45
N LEU A 54 -4.09 8.54 2.13
CA LEU A 54 -3.05 7.78 1.42
C LEU A 54 -1.66 8.12 1.95
N ARG A 55 -1.38 9.39 2.16
CA ARG A 55 -0.13 9.85 2.78
C ARG A 55 0.08 9.18 4.12
N ARG A 56 -0.92 9.18 4.98
CA ARG A 56 -0.83 8.62 6.32
C ARG A 56 -0.60 7.11 6.31
N VAL A 57 -1.31 6.41 5.43
CA VAL A 57 -1.10 4.96 5.24
C VAL A 57 0.31 4.68 4.77
N LEU A 58 0.76 5.33 3.71
CA LEU A 58 2.07 5.07 3.13
C LEU A 58 3.21 5.42 4.10
N VAL A 59 3.16 6.57 4.74
CA VAL A 59 4.18 6.99 5.72
C VAL A 59 4.23 6.03 6.90
N ASN A 60 3.09 5.60 7.43
CA ASN A 60 3.06 4.63 8.52
C ASN A 60 3.67 3.28 8.11
N LEU A 61 3.40 2.81 6.90
CA LEU A 61 4.00 1.56 6.39
C LEU A 61 5.51 1.70 6.19
N LEU A 62 5.96 2.83 5.65
CA LEU A 62 7.38 3.10 5.44
C LEU A 62 8.15 3.25 6.76
N ASP A 63 7.61 3.99 7.71
CA ASP A 63 8.22 4.16 9.03
C ASP A 63 8.27 2.84 9.79
N ASN A 64 7.22 2.02 9.68
CA ASN A 64 7.21 0.69 10.25
C ASN A 64 8.31 -0.20 9.64
N ALA A 65 8.46 -0.16 8.32
CA ALA A 65 9.50 -0.94 7.63
C ALA A 65 10.91 -0.53 8.07
N LEU A 66 11.17 0.77 8.24
CA LEU A 66 12.49 1.29 8.66
C LEU A 66 13.01 0.71 9.96
N ARG A 67 12.12 0.27 10.86
CA ARG A 67 12.51 -0.23 12.19
C ARG A 67 13.24 -1.56 12.14
N TYR A 68 13.00 -2.35 11.10
CA TYR A 68 13.38 -3.76 11.05
C TYR A 68 14.31 -4.13 9.89
N ILE A 69 14.67 -3.16 9.05
CA ILE A 69 15.46 -3.45 7.85
C ILE A 69 16.95 -3.35 8.08
N GLY A 70 17.70 -4.13 7.31
CA GLY A 70 19.09 -3.81 6.99
C GLY A 70 19.14 -2.57 6.09
N LYS A 71 20.24 -1.85 6.08
CA LYS A 71 20.41 -0.67 5.21
C LYS A 71 21.25 -1.03 3.99
N HIS A 72 20.90 -2.12 3.34
CA HIS A 72 21.51 -2.52 2.07
C HIS A 72 20.74 -1.89 0.90
N PRO A 73 21.36 -1.70 -0.26
CA PRO A 73 20.61 -1.35 -1.46
C PRO A 73 19.41 -2.29 -1.68
N ASP A 74 18.27 -1.73 -2.05
CA ASP A 74 17.01 -2.43 -2.23
C ASP A 74 16.42 -3.11 -0.97
N SER A 75 16.86 -2.74 0.24
CA SER A 75 16.29 -3.26 1.50
C SER A 75 14.83 -2.87 1.72
N LEU A 76 14.41 -1.74 1.17
CA LEU A 76 13.04 -1.23 1.22
C LEU A 76 12.55 -1.02 -0.22
N GLN A 77 11.44 -1.65 -0.56
CA GLN A 77 10.87 -1.54 -1.90
C GLN A 77 9.39 -1.20 -1.84
N ILE A 78 9.01 -0.16 -2.59
CA ILE A 78 7.62 0.24 -2.76
C ILE A 78 7.24 -0.09 -4.19
N SER A 79 6.22 -0.90 -4.36
CA SER A 79 5.75 -1.29 -5.68
C SER A 79 4.25 -1.09 -5.83
N THR A 80 3.83 -0.78 -7.03
CA THR A 80 2.44 -0.72 -7.45
C THR A 80 2.23 -1.62 -8.66
N GLY A 81 1.02 -2.04 -8.86
CA GLY A 81 0.68 -2.87 -10.01
C GLY A 81 -0.81 -3.11 -10.15
N ILE A 82 -1.16 -3.78 -11.23
CA ILE A 82 -2.53 -4.19 -11.52
C ILE A 82 -2.51 -5.71 -11.67
N SER A 83 -3.36 -6.40 -10.91
CA SER A 83 -3.49 -7.85 -11.01
C SER A 83 -4.16 -8.27 -12.33
N THR A 84 -4.11 -9.57 -12.65
CA THR A 84 -4.78 -10.13 -13.82
C THR A 84 -6.31 -9.92 -13.79
N THR A 85 -6.89 -9.71 -12.61
CA THR A 85 -8.31 -9.40 -12.41
C THR A 85 -8.61 -7.90 -12.45
N GLY A 86 -7.60 -7.06 -12.72
CA GLY A 86 -7.76 -5.60 -12.79
C GLY A 86 -7.70 -4.89 -11.45
N GLN A 87 -7.34 -5.58 -10.37
CA GLN A 87 -7.21 -4.97 -9.05
C GLN A 87 -5.90 -4.20 -8.92
N VAL A 88 -6.00 -2.94 -8.53
CA VAL A 88 -4.84 -2.07 -8.29
C VAL A 88 -4.32 -2.30 -6.88
N GLY A 89 -3.02 -2.45 -6.75
CA GLY A 89 -2.37 -2.71 -5.47
C GLY A 89 -1.13 -1.86 -5.23
N LEU A 90 -0.82 -1.68 -3.96
CA LEU A 90 0.38 -1.05 -3.45
C LEU A 90 1.04 -2.00 -2.46
N GLN A 91 2.33 -2.20 -2.58
CA GLN A 91 3.10 -3.05 -1.66
C GLN A 91 4.29 -2.28 -1.10
N VAL A 92 4.45 -2.36 0.22
CA VAL A 92 5.67 -1.92 0.91
C VAL A 92 6.37 -3.15 1.44
N TRP A 93 7.54 -3.45 0.87
CA TRP A 93 8.35 -4.63 1.20
C TRP A 93 9.65 -4.21 1.87
N SER A 94 10.09 -4.99 2.86
CA SER A 94 11.37 -4.81 3.52
C SER A 94 12.05 -6.15 3.81
N ASP A 95 13.37 -6.16 3.85
CA ASP A 95 14.20 -7.36 4.01
C ASP A 95 14.31 -7.85 5.47
N GLY A 96 13.45 -7.40 6.35
CA GLY A 96 13.46 -7.77 7.76
C GLY A 96 13.20 -9.24 8.03
N ALA A 97 13.48 -9.65 9.25
CA ALA A 97 13.23 -11.02 9.72
C ALA A 97 11.73 -11.36 9.73
N PRO A 98 11.37 -12.65 9.65
CA PRO A 98 9.98 -13.07 9.76
C PRO A 98 9.37 -12.59 11.08
N LEU A 99 8.09 -12.20 11.04
CA LEU A 99 7.34 -11.90 12.25
C LEU A 99 6.98 -13.19 12.98
N GLU A 100 6.99 -13.14 14.31
CA GLU A 100 6.45 -14.23 15.12
C GLU A 100 4.95 -14.39 14.83
N LYS A 101 4.46 -15.64 14.88
CA LYS A 101 3.04 -15.92 14.57
C LYS A 101 2.07 -15.14 15.46
N THR A 102 2.40 -14.96 16.73
CA THR A 102 1.58 -14.17 17.65
C THR A 102 1.52 -12.71 17.24
N VAL A 103 2.62 -12.15 16.80
CA VAL A 103 2.69 -10.77 16.28
C VAL A 103 1.88 -10.65 14.99
N GLU A 104 2.06 -11.58 14.06
CA GLU A 104 1.33 -11.60 12.77
C GLU A 104 -0.18 -11.63 12.96
N GLN A 105 -0.69 -12.41 13.92
CA GLN A 105 -2.11 -12.53 14.20
C GLN A 105 -2.76 -11.24 14.72
N HIS A 106 -1.97 -10.35 15.32
CA HIS A 106 -2.46 -9.13 15.99
C HIS A 106 -1.92 -7.83 15.38
N LEU A 107 -1.33 -7.91 14.17
CA LEU A 107 -0.64 -6.77 13.53
C LEU A 107 -1.46 -5.49 13.42
N PHE A 108 -2.74 -5.64 13.13
CA PHE A 108 -3.64 -4.52 12.87
C PHE A 108 -4.55 -4.19 14.06
N GLU A 109 -4.35 -4.83 15.21
CA GLU A 109 -5.11 -4.52 16.41
C GLU A 109 -4.57 -3.25 17.09
N PRO A 110 -5.47 -2.42 17.66
CA PRO A 110 -5.03 -1.21 18.34
C PRO A 110 -4.21 -1.56 19.59
N PHE A 111 -3.20 -0.74 19.85
CA PHE A 111 -2.31 -0.85 21.02
C PHE A 111 -1.48 -2.15 21.06
N PHE A 112 -1.46 -2.92 20.01
CA PHE A 112 -0.58 -4.07 19.88
C PHE A 112 0.74 -3.65 19.26
N SER A 113 1.84 -3.84 19.98
CA SER A 113 3.19 -3.59 19.47
C SER A 113 4.17 -4.54 20.17
N SER A 114 5.12 -5.07 19.36
CA SER A 114 6.25 -5.84 19.85
C SER A 114 7.34 -4.98 20.49
N GLU A 115 7.26 -3.66 20.32
CA GLU A 115 8.25 -2.71 20.84
C GLU A 115 7.62 -1.75 21.87
N SER A 116 8.34 -1.55 22.98
CA SER A 116 7.90 -0.68 24.07
C SER A 116 7.83 0.81 23.73
N ARG A 117 8.39 1.24 22.59
CA ARG A 117 8.44 2.64 22.16
C ARG A 117 7.38 3.01 21.10
N SER A 118 6.64 2.03 20.59
CA SER A 118 5.60 2.24 19.61
C SER A 118 4.24 2.35 20.30
N SER A 119 3.39 3.26 19.81
CA SER A 119 2.02 3.39 20.34
C SER A 119 1.14 2.19 20.00
N GLY A 120 1.53 1.34 19.05
CA GLY A 120 0.72 0.23 18.56
C GLY A 120 -0.49 0.67 17.72
N LEU A 121 -0.53 1.91 17.27
CA LEU A 121 -1.65 2.48 16.52
C LEU A 121 -1.39 2.61 15.02
N GLY A 122 -0.13 2.59 14.57
CA GLY A 122 0.22 2.87 13.18
C GLY A 122 -0.46 1.94 12.17
N LEU A 123 -0.37 0.63 12.37
CA LEU A 123 -1.00 -0.34 11.47
C LEU A 123 -2.52 -0.41 11.65
N TYR A 124 -3.01 -0.22 12.86
CA TYR A 124 -4.46 -0.08 13.12
C TYR A 124 -5.05 1.09 12.33
N ILE A 125 -4.40 2.24 12.35
CA ILE A 125 -4.81 3.43 11.59
C ILE A 125 -4.78 3.13 10.09
N CYS A 126 -3.75 2.46 9.59
CA CYS A 126 -3.68 2.06 8.18
C CYS A 126 -4.90 1.22 7.78
N ARG A 127 -5.27 0.23 8.58
CA ARG A 127 -6.45 -0.60 8.32
C ARG A 127 -7.73 0.22 8.33
N GLU A 128 -7.94 1.07 9.34
CA GLU A 128 -9.14 1.90 9.43
C GLU A 128 -9.28 2.86 8.24
N LEU A 129 -8.19 3.50 7.83
CA LEU A 129 -8.21 4.39 6.67
C LEU A 129 -8.45 3.63 5.35
N CYS A 130 -7.84 2.47 5.18
CA CYS A 130 -8.10 1.62 4.01
C CYS A 130 -9.57 1.20 3.95
N GLU A 131 -10.13 0.70 5.04
CA GLU A 131 -11.52 0.24 5.10
C GLU A 131 -12.52 1.34 4.77
N ARG A 132 -12.26 2.59 5.17
CA ARG A 132 -13.09 3.74 4.81
C ARG A 132 -13.25 3.93 3.30
N HIS A 133 -12.25 3.55 2.53
CA HIS A 133 -12.23 3.68 1.08
C HIS A 133 -12.50 2.36 0.36
N GLY A 134 -12.94 1.33 1.09
CA GLY A 134 -13.21 0.02 0.51
C GLY A 134 -11.95 -0.74 0.11
N ALA A 135 -10.79 -0.32 0.60
CA ALA A 135 -9.54 -1.03 0.40
C ALA A 135 -9.26 -2.02 1.53
N THR A 136 -8.40 -2.98 1.27
CA THR A 136 -7.93 -3.94 2.25
C THR A 136 -6.43 -3.81 2.44
N ILE A 137 -5.96 -4.12 3.64
CA ILE A 137 -4.53 -4.21 3.94
C ILE A 137 -4.22 -5.58 4.52
N SER A 138 -3.13 -6.18 4.08
CA SER A 138 -2.69 -7.50 4.51
C SER A 138 -1.18 -7.56 4.64
N TYR A 139 -0.70 -8.56 5.39
CA TYR A 139 0.71 -8.89 5.54
C TYR A 139 1.02 -10.19 4.80
N GLN A 140 2.17 -10.22 4.12
CA GLN A 140 2.67 -11.40 3.44
C GLN A 140 4.19 -11.50 3.63
N ARG A 141 4.69 -12.73 3.70
CA ARG A 141 6.11 -13.01 3.61
C ARG A 141 6.43 -13.41 2.17
N VAL A 142 7.14 -12.55 1.43
CA VAL A 142 7.40 -12.76 0.00
C VAL A 142 8.84 -12.43 -0.36
N PRO A 143 9.43 -13.12 -1.36
CA PRO A 143 10.75 -12.77 -1.87
C PRO A 143 10.70 -11.60 -2.84
N ARG A 144 11.78 -10.82 -2.87
CA ARG A 144 12.03 -9.81 -3.90
C ARG A 144 13.49 -9.82 -4.34
N HIS A 145 13.70 -9.44 -5.57
CA HIS A 145 15.06 -9.27 -6.10
C HIS A 145 15.71 -8.02 -5.52
N THR A 146 16.95 -8.19 -5.09
CA THR A 146 17.82 -7.13 -4.58
C THR A 146 19.18 -7.24 -5.27
N GLU A 147 20.07 -6.30 -5.01
CA GLU A 147 21.47 -6.42 -5.45
C GLU A 147 22.17 -7.65 -4.87
N ARG A 148 21.68 -8.18 -3.76
CA ARG A 148 22.17 -9.41 -3.12
C ARG A 148 21.52 -10.69 -3.68
N GLY A 149 20.70 -10.58 -4.74
CA GLY A 149 19.89 -11.67 -5.27
C GLY A 149 18.49 -11.69 -4.67
N LEU A 150 17.87 -12.85 -4.66
CA LEU A 150 16.51 -13.05 -4.15
C LEU A 150 16.54 -13.12 -2.62
N VAL A 151 15.83 -12.19 -1.96
CA VAL A 151 15.76 -12.06 -0.50
C VAL A 151 14.32 -12.18 -0.04
N GLN A 152 14.09 -13.02 0.98
CA GLN A 152 12.81 -13.11 1.66
C GLN A 152 12.59 -11.89 2.54
N GLY A 153 11.38 -11.35 2.52
CA GLY A 153 11.05 -10.15 3.27
C GLY A 153 9.58 -10.06 3.67
N ASN A 154 9.29 -9.01 4.40
CA ASN A 154 7.95 -8.71 4.90
C ASN A 154 7.28 -7.70 3.96
N ALA A 155 6.07 -8.00 3.52
CA ALA A 155 5.29 -7.12 2.67
C ALA A 155 3.97 -6.75 3.32
N PHE A 156 3.65 -5.46 3.29
CA PHE A 156 2.30 -4.96 3.55
C PHE A 156 1.67 -4.60 2.22
N VAL A 157 0.51 -5.18 1.93
CA VAL A 157 -0.17 -5.05 0.65
C VAL A 157 -1.50 -4.35 0.86
N VAL A 158 -1.68 -3.23 0.15
CA VAL A 158 -2.96 -2.54 0.05
C VAL A 158 -3.59 -2.90 -1.29
N ALA A 159 -4.78 -3.49 -1.24
CA ALA A 159 -5.60 -3.76 -2.42
C ALA A 159 -6.72 -2.72 -2.45
N PHE A 160 -6.71 -1.88 -3.48
CA PHE A 160 -7.69 -0.81 -3.61
C PHE A 160 -9.01 -1.35 -4.12
N ARG A 161 -10.07 -0.65 -3.77
CA ARG A 161 -11.42 -0.97 -4.25
C ARG A 161 -11.40 -1.01 -5.78
N ALA A 162 -11.96 -2.08 -6.36
CA ALA A 162 -12.12 -2.18 -7.79
C ALA A 162 -12.99 -1.04 -8.32
N GLN A 163 -12.47 -0.30 -9.31
CA GLN A 163 -13.27 0.67 -10.05
C GLN A 163 -14.29 -0.11 -10.88
N ARG A 164 -15.55 0.31 -10.88
CA ARG A 164 -16.51 -0.24 -11.83
C ARG A 164 -16.02 0.09 -13.24
N PRO A 165 -15.99 -0.87 -14.19
CA PRO A 165 -15.76 -0.54 -15.58
C PRO A 165 -16.74 0.55 -15.97
N VAL A 166 -16.26 1.60 -16.65
CA VAL A 166 -17.13 2.64 -17.20
C VAL A 166 -18.11 1.93 -18.13
N ALA A 167 -19.38 1.92 -17.73
CA ALA A 167 -20.44 1.41 -18.58
C ALA A 167 -20.46 2.27 -19.85
N GLY A 168 -20.00 1.75 -20.99
CA GLY A 168 -20.01 2.49 -22.24
C GLY A 168 -19.09 2.06 -23.35
N VAL A 169 -18.34 0.98 -23.22
CA VAL A 169 -17.46 0.52 -24.31
C VAL A 169 -17.88 -0.82 -24.92
N ASP A 170 -18.78 -1.56 -24.31
CA ASP A 170 -19.19 -2.89 -24.82
C ASP A 170 -20.48 -2.91 -25.63
N ASP A 171 -21.10 -1.76 -25.92
CA ASP A 171 -22.35 -1.73 -26.67
C ASP A 171 -22.18 -1.46 -28.19
N ALA A 172 -20.98 -1.51 -28.68
CA ALA A 172 -20.71 -1.22 -30.11
C ALA A 172 -20.41 -2.43 -31.01
N LEU A 173 -20.52 -3.65 -30.50
CA LEU A 173 -20.17 -4.86 -31.26
C LEU A 173 -21.30 -5.89 -31.43
N ASP A 174 -22.53 -5.54 -31.12
CA ASP A 174 -23.67 -6.42 -31.41
C ASP A 174 -24.62 -5.76 -32.44
N THR A 175 -24.11 -5.50 -33.62
CA THR A 175 -24.96 -5.30 -34.79
C THR A 175 -24.96 -6.60 -35.59
N PRO A 176 -26.03 -7.36 -35.63
CA PRO A 176 -26.10 -8.51 -36.50
C PRO A 176 -26.08 -8.02 -37.96
N LEU A 177 -25.08 -8.45 -38.66
CA LEU A 177 -25.07 -8.34 -40.13
C LEU A 177 -26.21 -9.18 -40.67
N VAL A 178 -27.21 -8.51 -41.18
CA VAL A 178 -28.20 -9.12 -42.03
C VAL A 178 -27.59 -9.34 -43.42
#